data_2809102a2b6362efc5a21cf055c16b2a
#
_entry.id   2809102a2b6362efc5a21cf055c16b2a
#
_cell.length_a   1.000
_cell.length_b   1.000
_cell.length_c   1.000
_cell.angle_alpha   90.00
_cell.angle_beta   90.00
_cell.angle_gamma   90.00
#
_symmetry.space_group_name_H-M   'P 1'
#
loop_
_entity.id
_entity.type
_entity.pdbx_description
1 polymer ?
#
loop_
_entity_poly.entity_id
_entity_poly.type
_entity_poly.pdbx_seq_one_letter_code
_entity_poly.pdbx_strand_id
1 'polypeptide(L)'
;MNVYHLPSGIIQTNGYLLTEPKLGEAVLIDAPGEIWAKIKPLLAKDGCKLTQLWITHGHWDHTQGGAEVVSATSAKVIAHSEDKVLIESPTVMSKFLNGEIKLTPVHVDHWVKQGDTLSVLGTTAEVRHVPGHCPGNVLFYFSALKTAFVGDALFKGSIGRTDLPTGDFDQLAHSIRTQIYTLSDDTRVLSGHGPETSVGQEKATNPYVKPL
;
A
#
# COMPACT_ATOMS: atom_id res chain seq x y z
N MET A 1 7.67 11.49 -13.86
CA MET A 1 7.36 10.88 -12.55
C MET A 1 8.45 9.87 -12.21
N ASN A 2 8.99 9.90 -11.00
CA ASN A 2 9.92 8.89 -10.47
C ASN A 2 9.17 7.99 -9.49
N VAL A 3 9.57 6.72 -9.39
CA VAL A 3 9.05 5.75 -8.42
C VAL A 3 10.23 5.17 -7.65
N TYR A 4 10.26 5.37 -6.35
CA TYR A 4 11.29 4.86 -5.45
C TYR A 4 10.70 3.72 -4.62
N HIS A 5 11.36 2.56 -4.65
CA HIS A 5 11.05 1.40 -3.82
C HIS A 5 11.93 1.44 -2.56
N LEU A 6 11.32 1.50 -1.38
CA LEU A 6 11.98 1.81 -0.11
C LEU A 6 11.58 0.80 0.99
N PRO A 7 12.16 -0.41 1.00
CA PRO A 7 11.95 -1.33 2.11
C PRO A 7 12.38 -0.68 3.43
N SER A 8 11.55 -0.73 4.48
CA SER A 8 11.81 -0.03 5.74
C SER A 8 11.15 -0.76 6.93
N GLY A 9 11.54 -0.37 8.15
CA GLY A 9 11.06 -1.01 9.36
C GLY A 9 11.64 -2.41 9.59
N ILE A 10 11.22 -3.05 10.69
CA ILE A 10 11.80 -4.29 11.22
C ILE A 10 11.64 -5.46 10.25
N ILE A 11 10.49 -5.55 9.59
CA ILE A 11 10.16 -6.64 8.66
C ILE A 11 10.31 -6.25 7.18
N GLN A 12 10.99 -5.11 6.90
CA GLN A 12 11.32 -4.66 5.55
C GLN A 12 10.08 -4.48 4.66
N THR A 13 9.04 -3.86 5.21
CA THR A 13 7.82 -3.51 4.46
C THR A 13 8.14 -2.46 3.40
N ASN A 14 7.62 -2.64 2.22
CA ASN A 14 7.87 -1.75 1.08
C ASN A 14 7.01 -0.47 1.19
N GLY A 15 7.66 0.67 1.40
CA GLY A 15 7.08 1.97 1.10
C GLY A 15 7.44 2.39 -0.33
N TYR A 16 6.52 3.06 -1.03
CA TYR A 16 6.77 3.54 -2.38
C TYR A 16 6.57 5.06 -2.46
N LEU A 17 7.65 5.79 -2.73
CA LEU A 17 7.57 7.24 -2.95
C LEU A 17 7.47 7.52 -4.45
N LEU A 18 6.40 8.18 -4.86
CA LEU A 18 6.20 8.70 -6.21
C LEU A 18 6.44 10.20 -6.18
N THR A 19 7.29 10.71 -7.08
CA THR A 19 7.55 12.15 -7.20
C THR A 19 7.31 12.63 -8.64
N GLU A 20 6.73 13.81 -8.78
CA GLU A 20 6.62 14.51 -10.06
C GLU A 20 7.30 15.89 -9.96
N PRO A 21 8.61 15.98 -10.28
CA PRO A 21 9.39 17.20 -10.14
C PRO A 21 8.83 18.40 -10.90
N LYS A 22 8.14 18.19 -12.03
CA LYS A 22 7.53 19.27 -12.82
C LYS A 22 6.38 19.94 -12.07
N LEU A 23 5.70 19.21 -11.19
CA LEU A 23 4.61 19.73 -10.34
C LEU A 23 5.09 20.10 -8.94
N GLY A 24 6.29 19.67 -8.54
CA GLY A 24 6.81 19.81 -7.18
C GLY A 24 6.03 18.99 -6.14
N GLU A 25 5.38 17.91 -6.57
CA GLU A 25 4.49 17.10 -5.73
C GLU A 25 4.99 15.67 -5.58
N ALA A 26 4.66 15.05 -4.46
CA ALA A 26 4.93 13.65 -4.19
C ALA A 26 3.79 12.98 -3.43
N VAL A 27 3.69 11.66 -3.61
CA VAL A 27 2.80 10.75 -2.87
C VAL A 27 3.62 9.61 -2.30
N LEU A 28 3.35 9.24 -1.05
CA LEU A 28 3.89 8.04 -0.43
C LEU A 28 2.79 6.98 -0.36
N ILE A 29 3.07 5.77 -0.81
CA ILE A 29 2.21 4.60 -0.63
C ILE A 29 2.83 3.72 0.43
N ASP A 30 2.09 3.52 1.51
CA ASP A 30 2.48 2.92 2.79
C ASP A 30 3.63 3.64 3.50
N ALA A 31 3.55 3.66 4.82
CA ALA A 31 4.52 4.32 5.68
C ALA A 31 5.04 3.36 6.76
N PRO A 32 5.92 2.41 6.39
CA PRO A 32 6.58 1.55 7.37
C PRO A 32 7.45 2.36 8.34
N GLY A 33 7.87 1.71 9.42
CA GLY A 33 8.74 2.34 10.41
C GLY A 33 10.01 2.91 9.77
N GLU A 34 10.48 4.06 10.25
CA GLU A 34 11.70 4.75 9.78
C GLU A 34 11.67 5.26 8.33
N ILE A 35 10.53 5.21 7.66
CA ILE A 35 10.41 5.61 6.25
C ILE A 35 10.72 7.09 6.04
N TRP A 36 10.41 7.96 7.03
CA TRP A 36 10.66 9.40 6.92
C TRP A 36 12.14 9.72 6.66
N ALA A 37 13.04 9.03 7.34
CA ALA A 37 14.48 9.21 7.14
C ALA A 37 14.92 8.90 5.70
N LYS A 38 14.24 7.96 5.03
CA LYS A 38 14.52 7.55 3.64
C LYS A 38 13.91 8.49 2.62
N ILE A 39 12.67 8.96 2.83
CA ILE A 39 12.00 9.81 1.82
C ILE A 39 12.43 11.27 1.88
N LYS A 40 12.77 11.80 3.05
CA LYS A 40 13.18 13.21 3.21
C LYS A 40 14.28 13.66 2.23
N PRO A 41 15.42 12.94 2.08
CA PRO A 41 16.46 13.32 1.11
C PRO A 41 16.00 13.20 -0.35
N LEU A 42 15.11 12.26 -0.66
CA LEU A 42 14.58 12.08 -2.01
C LEU A 42 13.62 13.21 -2.39
N LEU A 43 12.76 13.64 -1.46
CA LEU A 43 11.90 14.80 -1.64
C LEU A 43 12.73 16.06 -1.92
N ALA A 44 13.79 16.29 -1.15
CA ALA A 44 14.70 17.41 -1.34
C ALA A 44 15.43 17.32 -2.68
N LYS A 45 15.93 16.14 -3.06
CA LYS A 45 16.60 15.89 -4.35
C LYS A 45 15.70 16.23 -5.54
N ASP A 46 14.44 15.83 -5.48
CA ASP A 46 13.48 15.99 -6.57
C ASP A 46 12.74 17.35 -6.51
N GLY A 47 12.98 18.16 -5.47
CA GLY A 47 12.30 19.45 -5.27
C GLY A 47 10.79 19.30 -5.03
N CYS A 48 10.35 18.17 -4.45
CA CYS A 48 8.95 17.86 -4.27
C CYS A 48 8.52 17.98 -2.80
N LYS A 49 7.23 18.33 -2.60
CA LYS A 49 6.55 18.25 -1.31
C LYS A 49 5.67 17.02 -1.26
N LEU A 50 5.70 16.28 -0.16
CA LEU A 50 4.77 15.18 0.05
C LEU A 50 3.38 15.78 0.35
N THR A 51 2.42 15.54 -0.54
CA THR A 51 1.06 16.06 -0.44
C THR A 51 0.07 15.04 0.08
N GLN A 52 0.34 13.74 -0.16
CA GLN A 52 -0.55 12.66 0.23
C GLN A 52 0.23 11.43 0.73
N LEU A 53 -0.36 10.73 1.70
CA LEU A 53 0.00 9.40 2.16
C LEU A 53 -1.17 8.46 1.87
N TRP A 54 -0.94 7.45 1.03
CA TRP A 54 -1.93 6.43 0.70
C TRP A 54 -1.59 5.14 1.43
N ILE A 55 -2.54 4.61 2.16
CA ILE A 55 -2.37 3.38 2.95
C ILE A 55 -3.12 2.26 2.22
N THR A 56 -2.39 1.20 1.83
CA THR A 56 -2.99 0.03 1.17
C THR A 56 -3.87 -0.74 2.12
N HIS A 57 -3.44 -0.92 3.37
CA HIS A 57 -4.22 -1.56 4.44
C HIS A 57 -3.67 -1.20 5.83
N GLY A 58 -4.45 -1.50 6.86
CA GLY A 58 -4.22 -1.00 8.21
C GLY A 58 -3.22 -1.76 9.07
N HIS A 59 -2.48 -2.77 8.57
CA HIS A 59 -1.51 -3.47 9.40
C HIS A 59 -0.39 -2.54 9.86
N TRP A 60 0.13 -2.83 11.05
CA TRP A 60 1.03 -1.96 11.79
C TRP A 60 2.31 -1.60 11.03
N ASP A 61 2.84 -2.54 10.29
CA ASP A 61 4.08 -2.37 9.53
C ASP A 61 3.90 -1.48 8.29
N HIS A 62 2.67 -1.33 7.78
CA HIS A 62 2.32 -0.39 6.71
C HIS A 62 1.99 1.02 7.23
N THR A 63 1.75 1.18 8.53
CA THR A 63 1.26 2.43 9.12
C THR A 63 2.17 3.03 10.18
N GLN A 64 3.15 2.27 10.70
CA GLN A 64 3.98 2.65 11.86
C GLN A 64 4.67 4.02 11.71
N GLY A 65 5.16 4.36 10.53
CA GLY A 65 5.81 5.64 10.23
C GLY A 65 4.84 6.76 9.85
N GLY A 66 3.54 6.45 9.70
CA GLY A 66 2.55 7.39 9.17
C GLY A 66 2.41 8.67 9.99
N ALA A 67 2.35 8.55 11.31
CA ALA A 67 2.23 9.71 12.18
C ALA A 67 3.44 10.66 12.10
N GLU A 68 4.66 10.13 11.98
CA GLU A 68 5.88 10.92 11.79
C GLU A 68 5.84 11.64 10.43
N VAL A 69 5.49 10.92 9.36
CA VAL A 69 5.37 11.47 8.00
C VAL A 69 4.35 12.60 7.97
N VAL A 70 3.15 12.40 8.51
CA VAL A 70 2.09 13.41 8.57
C VAL A 70 2.52 14.63 9.38
N SER A 71 3.12 14.42 10.55
CA SER A 71 3.64 15.51 11.39
C SER A 71 4.69 16.37 10.66
N ALA A 72 5.56 15.73 9.85
CA ALA A 72 6.63 16.42 9.15
C ALA A 72 6.16 17.13 7.86
N THR A 73 5.05 16.72 7.25
CA THR A 73 4.68 17.16 5.89
C THR A 73 3.29 17.76 5.79
N SER A 74 2.39 17.47 6.74
CA SER A 74 0.96 17.75 6.68
C SER A 74 0.27 17.06 5.49
N ALA A 75 0.83 15.95 4.99
CA ALA A 75 0.26 15.16 3.91
C ALA A 75 -1.13 14.64 4.28
N LYS A 76 -2.06 14.66 3.32
CA LYS A 76 -3.40 14.11 3.50
C LYS A 76 -3.36 12.60 3.45
N VAL A 77 -4.00 11.94 4.42
CA VAL A 77 -4.02 10.49 4.53
C VAL A 77 -5.25 9.91 3.85
N ILE A 78 -5.04 8.91 3.00
CA ILE A 78 -6.08 8.22 2.24
C ILE A 78 -6.00 6.73 2.55
N ALA A 79 -7.14 6.10 2.90
CA ALA A 79 -7.24 4.68 3.22
C ALA A 79 -8.67 4.15 3.02
N HIS A 80 -8.88 2.85 3.15
CA HIS A 80 -10.20 2.24 3.13
C HIS A 80 -10.83 2.18 4.53
N SER A 81 -12.13 2.44 4.62
CA SER A 81 -12.84 2.59 5.90
C SER A 81 -12.94 1.31 6.74
N GLU A 82 -12.86 0.13 6.13
CA GLU A 82 -12.90 -1.14 6.86
C GLU A 82 -11.66 -1.35 7.75
N ASP A 83 -10.55 -0.66 7.47
CA ASP A 83 -9.34 -0.68 8.30
C ASP A 83 -9.25 0.50 9.29
N LYS A 84 -10.32 1.29 9.45
CA LYS A 84 -10.33 2.46 10.34
C LYS A 84 -9.79 2.16 11.73
N VAL A 85 -10.24 1.06 12.34
CA VAL A 85 -9.82 0.68 13.71
C VAL A 85 -8.33 0.38 13.75
N LEU A 86 -7.77 -0.25 12.73
CA LEU A 86 -6.34 -0.58 12.66
C LEU A 86 -5.48 0.67 12.52
N ILE A 87 -5.96 1.68 11.78
CA ILE A 87 -5.21 2.90 11.46
C ILE A 87 -5.37 3.97 12.55
N GLU A 88 -6.61 4.26 12.98
CA GLU A 88 -6.91 5.33 13.94
C GLU A 88 -6.91 4.87 15.39
N SER A 89 -6.90 3.54 15.66
CA SER A 89 -6.83 2.95 17.00
C SER A 89 -5.87 1.76 17.04
N PRO A 90 -4.61 1.92 16.61
CA PRO A 90 -3.70 0.80 16.31
C PRO A 90 -3.29 0.00 17.56
N THR A 91 -3.63 0.44 18.75
CA THR A 91 -3.40 -0.30 20.02
C THR A 91 -4.04 -1.69 20.01
N VAL A 92 -5.07 -1.92 19.18
CA VAL A 92 -5.67 -3.26 19.00
C VAL A 92 -4.65 -4.26 18.47
N MET A 93 -3.65 -3.80 17.68
CA MET A 93 -2.58 -4.64 17.14
C MET A 93 -1.41 -4.83 18.11
N SER A 94 -1.26 -3.99 19.14
CA SER A 94 -0.17 -4.09 20.12
C SER A 94 -0.17 -5.44 20.86
N LYS A 95 -1.32 -6.10 20.96
CA LYS A 95 -1.46 -7.44 21.54
C LYS A 95 -0.72 -8.52 20.75
N PHE A 96 -0.52 -8.31 19.44
CA PHE A 96 0.19 -9.23 18.56
C PHE A 96 1.69 -8.94 18.48
N LEU A 97 2.14 -7.81 19.07
CA LEU A 97 3.51 -7.30 18.96
C LEU A 97 4.28 -7.41 20.28
N ASN A 98 3.75 -8.11 21.28
CA ASN A 98 4.33 -8.24 22.62
C ASN A 98 4.71 -6.90 23.28
N GLY A 99 4.09 -5.80 22.85
CA GLY A 99 4.30 -4.47 23.42
C GLY A 99 5.62 -3.78 23.03
N GLU A 100 6.45 -4.39 22.20
CA GLU A 100 7.77 -3.86 21.85
C GLU A 100 7.73 -2.73 20.81
N ILE A 101 6.63 -2.61 20.06
CA ILE A 101 6.47 -1.61 18.99
C ILE A 101 5.45 -0.56 19.42
N LYS A 102 5.88 0.70 19.46
CA LYS A 102 4.96 1.82 19.68
C LYS A 102 4.19 2.10 18.40
N LEU A 103 2.88 1.96 18.46
CA LEU A 103 1.97 2.34 17.38
C LEU A 103 1.29 3.67 17.71
N THR A 104 1.38 4.63 16.81
CA THR A 104 0.75 5.95 16.94
C THR A 104 -0.43 6.03 15.97
N PRO A 105 -1.61 6.46 16.44
CA PRO A 105 -2.77 6.67 15.56
C PRO A 105 -2.43 7.59 14.38
N VAL A 106 -2.97 7.25 13.21
CA VAL A 106 -2.90 8.09 12.01
C VAL A 106 -4.33 8.49 11.66
N HIS A 107 -4.62 9.80 11.67
CA HIS A 107 -5.94 10.28 11.23
C HIS A 107 -6.05 10.17 9.71
N VAL A 108 -7.17 9.64 9.23
CA VAL A 108 -7.44 9.50 7.79
C VAL A 108 -8.35 10.65 7.33
N ASP A 109 -7.87 11.42 6.37
CA ASP A 109 -8.59 12.59 5.83
C ASP A 109 -9.64 12.17 4.79
N HIS A 110 -9.39 11.08 4.04
CA HIS A 110 -10.31 10.63 2.98
C HIS A 110 -10.40 9.10 2.92
N TRP A 111 -11.61 8.59 3.03
CA TRP A 111 -11.92 7.17 2.91
C TRP A 111 -12.30 6.82 1.48
N VAL A 112 -11.53 5.90 0.88
CA VAL A 112 -11.79 5.40 -0.49
C VAL A 112 -12.58 4.10 -0.48
N LYS A 113 -13.14 3.77 -1.65
CA LYS A 113 -13.87 2.53 -1.91
C LYS A 113 -13.59 2.00 -3.30
N GLN A 114 -14.06 0.78 -3.58
CA GLN A 114 -13.99 0.16 -4.90
C GLN A 114 -14.47 1.11 -6.01
N GLY A 115 -13.65 1.29 -7.04
CA GLY A 115 -13.97 2.06 -8.25
C GLY A 115 -13.71 3.55 -8.14
N ASP A 116 -13.27 4.05 -6.97
CA ASP A 116 -12.86 5.45 -6.86
C ASP A 116 -11.65 5.73 -7.76
N THR A 117 -11.54 6.98 -8.21
CA THR A 117 -10.41 7.47 -8.99
C THR A 117 -9.77 8.64 -8.27
N LEU A 118 -8.49 8.54 -8.00
CA LEU A 118 -7.69 9.58 -7.35
C LEU A 118 -6.89 10.35 -8.40
N SER A 119 -7.08 11.65 -8.51
CA SER A 119 -6.25 12.54 -9.36
C SER A 119 -5.02 12.96 -8.58
N VAL A 120 -3.82 12.65 -9.09
CA VAL A 120 -2.56 12.86 -8.39
C VAL A 120 -1.39 12.94 -9.35
N LEU A 121 -0.40 13.78 -9.08
CA LEU A 121 0.85 13.88 -9.85
C LEU A 121 0.63 14.05 -11.37
N GLY A 122 -0.45 14.73 -11.78
CA GLY A 122 -0.81 14.92 -13.19
C GLY A 122 -1.38 13.69 -13.89
N THR A 123 -1.72 12.62 -13.16
CA THR A 123 -2.32 11.39 -13.66
C THR A 123 -3.47 10.94 -12.75
N THR A 124 -3.97 9.74 -12.97
CA THR A 124 -5.02 9.13 -12.16
C THR A 124 -4.63 7.74 -11.69
N ALA A 125 -5.10 7.37 -10.50
CA ALA A 125 -5.04 6.02 -9.98
C ALA A 125 -6.46 5.51 -9.72
N GLU A 126 -6.78 4.32 -10.21
CA GLU A 126 -7.99 3.57 -9.87
C GLU A 126 -7.79 2.84 -8.54
N VAL A 127 -8.78 2.93 -7.66
CA VAL A 127 -8.82 2.18 -6.40
C VAL A 127 -9.61 0.90 -6.61
N ARG A 128 -9.01 -0.26 -6.29
CA ARG A 128 -9.71 -1.54 -6.28
C ARG A 128 -9.62 -2.16 -4.89
N HIS A 129 -10.75 -2.59 -4.36
CA HIS A 129 -10.83 -3.27 -3.07
C HIS A 129 -10.43 -4.74 -3.23
N VAL A 130 -9.46 -5.19 -2.43
CA VAL A 130 -8.89 -6.55 -2.51
C VAL A 130 -8.81 -7.19 -1.12
N PRO A 131 -9.95 -7.38 -0.44
CA PRO A 131 -10.00 -7.93 0.90
C PRO A 131 -9.59 -9.41 0.95
N GLY A 132 -9.34 -9.89 2.18
CA GLY A 132 -9.03 -11.29 2.49
C GLY A 132 -7.72 -11.46 3.24
N HIS A 133 -6.69 -10.62 3.00
CA HIS A 133 -5.56 -10.47 3.89
C HIS A 133 -5.91 -9.54 5.07
N CYS A 134 -6.52 -8.42 4.75
CA CYS A 134 -7.06 -7.42 5.68
C CYS A 134 -8.38 -6.92 5.09
N PRO A 135 -9.40 -6.56 5.91
CA PRO A 135 -10.69 -6.14 5.40
C PRO A 135 -10.63 -4.94 4.46
N GLY A 136 -9.84 -3.93 4.81
CA GLY A 136 -9.71 -2.69 4.05
C GLY A 136 -8.56 -2.70 3.04
N ASN A 137 -7.97 -3.85 2.70
CA ASN A 137 -6.89 -3.85 1.71
C ASN A 137 -7.39 -3.36 0.35
N VAL A 138 -6.73 -2.31 -0.17
CA VAL A 138 -6.95 -1.79 -1.53
C VAL A 138 -5.68 -1.85 -2.34
N LEU A 139 -5.83 -1.89 -3.66
CA LEU A 139 -4.75 -1.60 -4.59
C LEU A 139 -4.97 -0.25 -5.26
N PHE A 140 -3.86 0.41 -5.59
CA PHE A 140 -3.85 1.65 -6.38
C PHE A 140 -3.24 1.36 -7.75
N TYR A 141 -4.07 1.42 -8.79
CA TYR A 141 -3.66 1.10 -10.16
C TYR A 141 -3.46 2.36 -11.00
N PHE A 142 -2.25 2.59 -11.44
CA PHE A 142 -1.87 3.64 -12.37
C PHE A 142 -1.80 3.07 -13.79
N SER A 143 -2.87 3.22 -14.56
CA SER A 143 -2.95 2.67 -15.93
C SER A 143 -1.89 3.26 -16.86
N ALA A 144 -1.62 4.57 -16.74
CA ALA A 144 -0.59 5.24 -17.53
C ALA A 144 0.83 4.70 -17.28
N LEU A 145 1.08 4.12 -16.09
CA LEU A 145 2.36 3.51 -15.71
C LEU A 145 2.33 1.99 -15.83
N LYS A 146 1.18 1.40 -16.16
CA LYS A 146 0.95 -0.05 -16.07
C LYS A 146 1.45 -0.63 -14.73
N THR A 147 1.11 0.02 -13.62
CA THR A 147 1.65 -0.32 -12.29
C THR A 147 0.53 -0.34 -11.26
N ALA A 148 0.46 -1.43 -10.50
CA ALA A 148 -0.46 -1.62 -9.38
C ALA A 148 0.33 -1.78 -8.08
N PHE A 149 0.03 -0.96 -7.07
CA PHE A 149 0.51 -1.08 -5.70
C PHE A 149 -0.55 -1.86 -4.93
N VAL A 150 -0.26 -3.12 -4.58
CA VAL A 150 -1.30 -4.07 -4.16
C VAL A 150 -1.34 -4.34 -2.65
N GLY A 151 -0.44 -3.71 -1.87
CA GLY A 151 -0.26 -4.05 -0.47
C GLY A 151 0.08 -5.53 -0.32
N ASP A 152 -0.56 -6.19 0.62
CA ASP A 152 -0.30 -7.59 0.95
C ASP A 152 -1.31 -8.56 0.31
N ALA A 153 -1.94 -8.17 -0.80
CA ALA A 153 -2.83 -9.09 -1.51
C ALA A 153 -2.05 -10.15 -2.31
N LEU A 154 -1.03 -9.73 -3.07
CA LEU A 154 -0.28 -10.59 -3.99
C LEU A 154 1.21 -10.30 -3.90
N PHE A 155 2.02 -11.35 -3.81
CA PHE A 155 3.49 -11.29 -3.83
C PHE A 155 4.05 -12.11 -5.00
N LYS A 156 5.32 -11.91 -5.30
CA LYS A 156 6.02 -12.76 -6.28
C LYS A 156 6.04 -14.21 -5.82
N GLY A 157 5.25 -15.05 -6.50
CA GLY A 157 5.12 -16.48 -6.19
C GLY A 157 4.41 -16.78 -4.86
N SER A 158 3.69 -15.82 -4.28
CA SER A 158 2.97 -16.00 -3.01
C SER A 158 1.75 -15.06 -2.92
N ILE A 159 1.05 -15.13 -1.80
CA ILE A 159 -0.07 -14.24 -1.44
C ILE A 159 0.07 -13.78 0.01
N GLY A 160 -0.69 -12.76 0.41
CA GLY A 160 -0.80 -12.36 1.81
C GLY A 160 -1.32 -13.49 2.69
N ARG A 161 -0.86 -13.51 3.94
CA ARG A 161 -1.37 -14.46 4.94
C ARG A 161 -2.85 -14.17 5.24
N THR A 162 -3.58 -15.22 5.58
CA THR A 162 -5.02 -15.14 5.87
C THR A 162 -5.39 -15.77 7.22
N ASP A 163 -4.38 -16.05 8.05
CA ASP A 163 -4.51 -16.68 9.37
C ASP A 163 -4.60 -15.68 10.52
N LEU A 164 -4.49 -14.39 10.26
CA LEU A 164 -4.72 -13.32 11.25
C LEU A 164 -6.24 -13.08 11.43
N PRO A 165 -6.65 -12.46 12.56
CA PRO A 165 -8.03 -12.06 12.72
C PRO A 165 -8.54 -11.25 11.53
N THR A 166 -9.71 -11.61 10.99
CA THR A 166 -10.32 -11.05 9.78
C THR A 166 -9.70 -11.49 8.45
N GLY A 167 -8.67 -12.34 8.46
CA GLY A 167 -8.13 -12.97 7.25
C GLY A 167 -9.06 -14.07 6.72
N ASP A 168 -9.17 -14.18 5.38
CA ASP A 168 -9.98 -15.17 4.68
C ASP A 168 -9.33 -15.53 3.34
N PHE A 169 -8.91 -16.79 3.20
CA PHE A 169 -8.24 -17.26 1.98
C PHE A 169 -9.14 -17.24 0.76
N ASP A 170 -10.38 -17.69 0.88
CA ASP A 170 -11.30 -17.76 -0.24
C ASP A 170 -11.66 -16.36 -0.75
N GLN A 171 -11.83 -15.40 0.18
CA GLN A 171 -12.04 -14.01 -0.14
C GLN A 171 -10.80 -13.41 -0.83
N LEU A 172 -9.58 -13.65 -0.32
CA LEU A 172 -8.36 -13.16 -0.94
C LEU A 172 -8.16 -13.74 -2.35
N ALA A 173 -8.36 -15.05 -2.50
CA ALA A 173 -8.26 -15.71 -3.80
C ALA A 173 -9.29 -15.16 -4.81
N HIS A 174 -10.52 -14.89 -4.36
CA HIS A 174 -11.55 -14.23 -5.18
C HIS A 174 -11.11 -12.82 -5.57
N SER A 175 -10.64 -12.02 -4.61
CA SER A 175 -10.16 -10.65 -4.84
C SER A 175 -9.00 -10.61 -5.85
N ILE A 176 -8.02 -11.50 -5.72
CA ILE A 176 -6.90 -11.57 -6.67
C ILE A 176 -7.42 -11.86 -8.09
N ARG A 177 -8.31 -12.84 -8.25
CA ARG A 177 -8.85 -13.21 -9.56
C ARG A 177 -9.67 -12.09 -10.21
N THR A 178 -10.49 -11.39 -9.43
CA THR A 178 -11.44 -10.40 -9.93
C THR A 178 -10.88 -8.98 -10.02
N GLN A 179 -9.89 -8.63 -9.19
CA GLN A 179 -9.36 -7.28 -9.13
C GLN A 179 -7.93 -7.14 -9.67
N ILE A 180 -7.09 -8.16 -9.49
CA ILE A 180 -5.68 -8.11 -9.94
C ILE A 180 -5.50 -8.82 -11.27
N TYR A 181 -5.98 -10.05 -11.41
CA TYR A 181 -5.81 -10.85 -12.63
C TYR A 181 -6.64 -10.35 -13.83
N THR A 182 -7.56 -9.40 -13.62
CA THR A 182 -8.27 -8.69 -14.69
C THR A 182 -7.46 -7.54 -15.30
N LEU A 183 -6.34 -7.15 -14.67
CA LEU A 183 -5.40 -6.20 -15.25
C LEU A 183 -4.61 -6.85 -16.39
N SER A 184 -4.02 -6.00 -17.24
CA SER A 184 -3.16 -6.42 -18.34
C SER A 184 -1.95 -7.22 -17.83
N ASP A 185 -1.53 -8.26 -18.55
CA ASP A 185 -0.44 -9.16 -18.12
C ASP A 185 0.90 -8.44 -17.94
N ASP A 186 1.12 -7.34 -18.66
CA ASP A 186 2.31 -6.48 -18.53
C ASP A 186 2.23 -5.47 -17.39
N THR A 187 1.15 -5.49 -16.58
CA THR A 187 1.04 -4.66 -15.38
C THR A 187 2.06 -5.11 -14.34
N ARG A 188 2.91 -4.18 -13.92
CA ARG A 188 3.82 -4.38 -12.79
C ARG A 188 3.03 -4.43 -11.50
N VAL A 189 3.36 -5.40 -10.65
CA VAL A 189 2.79 -5.59 -9.32
C VAL A 189 3.84 -5.22 -8.28
N LEU A 190 3.59 -4.16 -7.53
CA LEU A 190 4.41 -3.65 -6.45
C LEU A 190 3.73 -3.98 -5.13
N SER A 191 4.27 -4.96 -4.44
CA SER A 191 3.69 -5.58 -3.25
C SER A 191 4.23 -4.95 -1.97
N GLY A 192 3.54 -5.14 -0.84
CA GLY A 192 3.97 -4.69 0.48
C GLY A 192 5.25 -5.36 0.98
N HIS A 193 5.60 -6.53 0.47
CA HIS A 193 6.84 -7.23 0.81
C HIS A 193 7.49 -7.88 -0.41
N GLY A 194 8.82 -8.02 -0.32
CA GLY A 194 9.62 -8.71 -1.34
C GLY A 194 9.77 -7.94 -2.65
N PRO A 195 10.22 -8.62 -3.72
CA PRO A 195 10.49 -7.99 -5.01
C PRO A 195 9.22 -7.83 -5.84
N GLU A 196 9.31 -6.95 -6.85
CA GLU A 196 8.25 -6.77 -7.84
C GLU A 196 8.00 -8.05 -8.68
N THR A 197 6.80 -8.14 -9.23
CA THR A 197 6.38 -9.15 -10.19
C THR A 197 5.47 -8.52 -11.25
N SER A 198 4.79 -9.33 -12.05
CA SER A 198 3.78 -8.88 -13.01
C SER A 198 2.51 -9.74 -12.92
N VAL A 199 1.40 -9.16 -13.36
CA VAL A 199 0.13 -9.89 -13.43
C VAL A 199 0.25 -11.17 -14.26
N GLY A 200 0.90 -11.10 -15.44
CA GLY A 200 1.09 -12.27 -16.30
C GLY A 200 1.96 -13.34 -15.66
N GLN A 201 3.03 -12.94 -14.95
CA GLN A 201 3.88 -13.91 -14.25
C GLN A 201 3.08 -14.64 -13.16
N GLU A 202 2.33 -13.91 -12.33
CA GLU A 202 1.57 -14.52 -11.24
C GLU A 202 0.41 -15.38 -11.75
N LYS A 203 -0.31 -14.98 -12.79
CA LYS A 203 -1.29 -15.82 -13.47
C LYS A 203 -0.70 -17.17 -13.90
N ALA A 204 0.51 -17.15 -14.45
CA ALA A 204 1.17 -18.35 -14.98
C ALA A 204 1.73 -19.25 -13.87
N THR A 205 2.34 -18.67 -12.84
CA THR A 205 3.22 -19.42 -11.93
C THR A 205 2.82 -19.40 -10.45
N ASN A 206 1.91 -18.50 -10.00
CA ASN A 206 1.54 -18.42 -8.59
C ASN A 206 0.98 -19.75 -8.10
N PRO A 207 1.55 -20.38 -7.05
CA PRO A 207 1.11 -21.69 -6.59
C PRO A 207 -0.21 -21.67 -5.80
N TYR A 208 -0.61 -20.52 -5.26
CA TYR A 208 -1.76 -20.37 -4.36
C TYR A 208 -3.06 -20.05 -5.10
N VAL A 209 -2.99 -19.15 -6.08
CA VAL A 209 -4.18 -18.66 -6.78
C VAL A 209 -3.97 -18.76 -8.29
N LYS A 210 -4.76 -19.63 -8.94
CA LYS A 210 -4.81 -19.74 -10.40
C LYS A 210 -5.90 -18.83 -10.97
N PRO A 211 -5.76 -18.35 -12.21
CA PRO A 211 -6.86 -17.71 -12.94
C PRO A 211 -8.10 -18.62 -13.01
N LEU A 212 -9.28 -18.02 -13.23
CA LEU A 212 -10.52 -18.76 -13.49
C LEU A 212 -10.49 -19.40 -14.86
#